data_19c40d84c2d723bb3234d0fa47b4095e
#
_entry.id   19c40d84c2d723bb3234d0fa47b4095e
#
_cell.length_a   1.000
_cell.length_b   1.000
_cell.length_c   1.000
_cell.angle_alpha   90.00
_cell.angle_beta   90.00
_cell.angle_gamma   90.00
#
_symmetry.space_group_name_H-M   'P 1'
#
loop_
_entity.id
_entity.type
_entity.pdbx_description
1 polymer ?
#
loop_
_entity_poly.entity_id
_entity_poly.type
_entity_poly.pdbx_seq_one_letter_code
_entity_poly.pdbx_strand_id
1 'polypeptide(L)'
;MNAWEVYEADLGWGAHPVVIVSHPARAARKALVEILDCSSQRANRPPHDHEVLRDGADGLDWPTFCKCDCIYAVPRTELGRQRGTVTIERRRQIVRTVITTHGWNVL
;
A
#
# COMPACT_ATOMS: atom_id res chain seq x y z
N MET A 1 -1.49 7.97 -12.97
CA MET A 1 -1.54 7.19 -11.69
C MET A 1 -1.75 8.17 -10.55
N ASN A 2 -2.53 7.77 -9.58
CA ASN A 2 -2.92 8.64 -8.48
C ASN A 2 -2.58 8.02 -7.13
N ALA A 3 -2.42 8.87 -6.11
CA ALA A 3 -2.25 8.41 -4.73
C ALA A 3 -3.43 7.52 -4.32
N TRP A 4 -3.16 6.53 -3.49
CA TRP A 4 -4.11 5.57 -2.94
C TRP A 4 -4.68 4.57 -3.95
N GLU A 5 -4.21 4.60 -5.18
CA GLU A 5 -4.51 3.51 -6.11
C GLU A 5 -3.71 2.25 -5.77
N VAL A 6 -4.30 1.10 -6.08
CA VAL A 6 -3.71 -0.22 -5.84
C VAL A 6 -3.27 -0.79 -7.18
N TYR A 7 -2.01 -1.20 -7.26
CA TYR A 7 -1.45 -1.82 -8.47
C TYR A 7 -0.87 -3.18 -8.13
N GLU A 8 -0.75 -4.03 -9.14
CA GLU A 8 0.08 -5.22 -9.04
C GLU A 8 1.53 -4.85 -9.31
N ALA A 9 2.44 -5.43 -8.55
CA ALA A 9 3.87 -5.27 -8.77
C ALA A 9 4.61 -6.56 -8.43
N ASP A 10 5.68 -6.83 -9.17
CA ASP A 10 6.64 -7.88 -8.83
C ASP A 10 7.95 -7.20 -8.46
N LEU A 11 8.27 -7.20 -7.18
CA LEU A 11 9.47 -6.57 -6.64
C LEU A 11 10.59 -7.59 -6.40
N GLY A 12 10.52 -8.75 -7.06
CA GLY A 12 11.52 -9.81 -6.97
C GLY A 12 11.06 -11.07 -6.23
N TRP A 13 9.85 -11.07 -5.69
CA TRP A 13 9.31 -12.21 -4.94
C TRP A 13 7.87 -12.57 -5.35
N GLY A 14 7.52 -12.32 -6.61
CA GLY A 14 6.20 -12.61 -7.16
C GLY A 14 5.29 -11.39 -7.20
N ALA A 15 4.26 -11.47 -8.03
CA ALA A 15 3.30 -10.38 -8.19
C ALA A 15 2.36 -10.30 -6.97
N HIS A 16 2.18 -9.10 -6.43
CA HIS A 16 1.27 -8.84 -5.32
C HIS A 16 0.82 -7.39 -5.30
N PRO A 17 -0.23 -7.06 -4.53
CA PRO A 17 -0.73 -5.68 -4.50
C PRO A 17 0.22 -4.73 -3.79
N VAL A 18 0.28 -3.51 -4.31
CA VAL A 18 0.96 -2.38 -3.66
C VAL A 18 0.04 -1.17 -3.65
N VAL A 19 0.22 -0.29 -2.67
CA VAL A 19 -0.57 0.95 -2.55
C VAL A 19 0.33 2.13 -2.86
N ILE A 20 -0.11 3.01 -3.74
CA ILE A 20 0.58 4.27 -4.02
C ILE A 20 0.33 5.23 -2.85
N VAL A 21 1.40 5.67 -2.19
CA VAL A 21 1.31 6.60 -1.05
C VAL A 21 2.04 7.91 -1.30
N SER A 22 2.51 8.14 -2.52
CA SER A 22 3.15 9.39 -2.90
C SER A 22 2.19 10.56 -2.79
N HIS A 23 2.75 11.76 -2.55
CA HIS A 23 1.99 13.00 -2.74
C HIS A 23 1.32 12.98 -4.13
N PRO A 24 0.05 13.43 -4.27
CA PRO A 24 -0.68 13.36 -5.55
C PRO A 24 0.08 13.93 -6.76
N ALA A 25 0.78 15.04 -6.58
CA ALA A 25 1.57 15.62 -7.67
C ALA A 25 2.71 14.69 -8.11
N ARG A 26 3.36 14.00 -7.16
CA ARG A 26 4.43 13.07 -7.45
C ARG A 26 3.90 11.80 -8.11
N ALA A 27 2.81 11.26 -7.59
CA ALA A 27 2.15 10.09 -8.19
C ALA A 27 1.77 10.34 -9.66
N ALA A 28 1.38 11.57 -9.99
CA ALA A 28 0.98 11.93 -11.35
C ALA A 28 2.16 12.08 -12.32
N ARG A 29 3.35 12.48 -11.84
CA ARG A 29 4.41 12.98 -12.73
C ARG A 29 5.77 12.31 -12.57
N LYS A 30 6.15 11.86 -11.39
CA LYS A 30 7.53 11.41 -11.14
C LYS A 30 7.78 10.01 -11.68
N ALA A 31 9.03 9.77 -12.10
CA ALA A 31 9.46 8.45 -12.54
C ALA A 31 9.47 7.43 -11.40
N LEU A 32 9.75 7.88 -10.17
CA LEU A 32 9.69 7.05 -8.97
C LEU A 32 8.44 7.39 -8.18
N VAL A 33 7.80 6.38 -7.63
CA VAL A 33 6.65 6.53 -6.74
C VAL A 33 6.90 5.75 -5.46
N GLU A 34 6.37 6.27 -4.35
CA GLU A 34 6.45 5.60 -3.06
C GLU A 34 5.26 4.67 -2.89
N ILE A 35 5.53 3.45 -2.43
CA ILE A 35 4.51 2.43 -2.27
C ILE A 35 4.61 1.76 -0.90
N LEU A 36 3.48 1.22 -0.45
CA LEU A 36 3.43 0.24 0.63
C LEU A 36 3.15 -1.12 0.01
N ASP A 37 3.94 -2.10 0.43
CA ASP A 37 3.78 -3.48 -0.01
C ASP A 37 2.62 -4.15 0.74
N CYS A 38 1.93 -5.07 0.08
CA CYS A 38 0.87 -5.85 0.69
C CYS A 38 1.22 -7.33 0.62
N SER A 39 0.84 -8.07 1.66
CA SER A 39 1.06 -9.51 1.69
C SER A 39 0.28 -10.19 0.57
N SER A 40 0.94 -11.09 -0.17
CA SER A 40 0.30 -11.92 -1.17
C SER A 40 -0.47 -13.10 -0.55
N GLN A 41 -0.24 -13.38 0.74
CA GLN A 41 -0.93 -14.43 1.47
C GLN A 41 -2.27 -13.91 1.98
N ARG A 42 -3.27 -14.81 2.02
CA ARG A 42 -4.57 -14.47 2.58
C ARG A 42 -4.46 -14.17 4.06
N ALA A 43 -5.11 -13.08 4.48
CA ALA A 43 -5.10 -12.67 5.87
C ALA A 43 -6.09 -13.53 6.67
N ASN A 44 -5.60 -14.60 7.28
CA ASN A 44 -6.39 -15.54 8.07
C ASN A 44 -6.06 -15.47 9.57
N ARG A 45 -5.44 -14.42 10.00
CA ARG A 45 -5.07 -14.12 11.39
C ARG A 45 -5.33 -12.63 11.68
N PRO A 46 -5.32 -12.21 12.94
CA PRO A 46 -5.37 -10.77 13.25
C PRO A 46 -4.14 -10.05 12.71
N PRO A 47 -4.26 -8.77 12.30
CA PRO A 47 -3.10 -8.00 11.84
C PRO A 47 -2.13 -7.72 12.99
N HIS A 48 -0.84 -7.66 12.68
CA HIS A 48 0.18 -7.13 13.59
C HIS A 48 0.07 -5.61 13.65
N ASP A 49 0.79 -4.98 14.61
CA ASP A 49 0.69 -3.53 14.84
C ASP A 49 1.06 -2.68 13.63
N HIS A 50 1.95 -3.18 12.75
CA HIS A 50 2.38 -2.47 11.55
C HIS A 50 1.57 -2.85 10.29
N GLU A 51 0.53 -3.65 10.44
CA GLU A 51 -0.27 -4.13 9.32
C GLU A 51 -1.68 -3.54 9.35
N VAL A 52 -2.22 -3.26 8.17
CA VAL A 52 -3.62 -2.87 8.00
C VAL A 52 -4.29 -3.87 7.10
N LEU A 53 -5.38 -4.48 7.59
CA LEU A 53 -6.18 -5.43 6.83
C LEU A 53 -6.89 -4.71 5.69
N ARG A 54 -6.83 -5.30 4.50
CA ARG A 54 -7.51 -4.82 3.29
C ARG A 54 -8.30 -5.97 2.68
N ASP A 55 -9.37 -5.64 1.98
CA ASP A 55 -10.30 -6.63 1.44
C ASP A 55 -10.91 -6.16 0.10
N GLY A 56 -12.05 -6.74 -0.27
CA GLY A 56 -12.73 -6.44 -1.52
C GLY A 56 -13.16 -4.99 -1.67
N ALA A 57 -13.34 -4.24 -0.57
CA ALA A 57 -13.66 -2.81 -0.65
C ALA A 57 -12.51 -2.00 -1.27
N ASP A 58 -11.28 -2.51 -1.21
CA ASP A 58 -10.10 -1.90 -1.81
C ASP A 58 -9.74 -2.51 -3.18
N GLY A 59 -10.64 -3.31 -3.77
CA GLY A 59 -10.42 -3.93 -5.08
C GLY A 59 -9.62 -5.23 -5.04
N LEU A 60 -9.53 -5.87 -3.89
CA LEU A 60 -8.79 -7.13 -3.74
C LEU A 60 -9.73 -8.33 -3.77
N ASP A 61 -9.23 -9.46 -4.29
CA ASP A 61 -10.01 -10.70 -4.39
C ASP A 61 -10.19 -11.39 -3.03
N TRP A 62 -9.26 -11.14 -2.10
CA TRP A 62 -9.32 -11.69 -0.75
C TRP A 62 -8.61 -10.74 0.22
N PRO A 63 -8.84 -10.91 1.54
CA PRO A 63 -8.16 -10.09 2.53
C PRO A 63 -6.64 -10.22 2.46
N THR A 64 -5.95 -9.09 2.50
CA THR A 64 -4.48 -9.01 2.55
C THR A 64 -4.06 -8.00 3.61
N PHE A 65 -2.80 -8.08 4.03
CA PHE A 65 -2.23 -7.09 4.96
C PHE A 65 -1.40 -6.07 4.20
N CYS A 66 -1.71 -4.78 4.38
CA CYS A 66 -0.85 -3.69 3.94
C CYS A 66 0.22 -3.48 5.02
N LYS A 67 1.49 -3.57 4.62
CA LYS A 67 2.63 -3.42 5.53
C LYS A 67 3.03 -1.95 5.60
N CYS A 68 2.85 -1.35 6.78
CA CYS A 68 3.05 0.08 6.97
C CYS A 68 4.44 0.43 7.53
N ASP A 69 5.26 -0.56 7.81
CA ASP A 69 6.57 -0.39 8.43
C ASP A 69 7.70 -0.12 7.43
N CYS A 70 7.42 -0.21 6.13
CA CYS A 70 8.43 0.06 5.12
C CYS A 70 7.80 0.71 3.88
N ILE A 71 8.30 1.90 3.55
CA ILE A 71 7.89 2.64 2.35
C ILE A 71 8.99 2.45 1.32
N TYR A 72 8.62 1.94 0.15
CA TYR A 72 9.56 1.72 -0.95
C TYR A 72 9.39 2.79 -2.01
N ALA A 73 10.49 3.23 -2.60
CA ALA A 73 10.47 4.02 -3.83
C ALA A 73 10.75 3.09 -5.00
N VAL A 74 9.83 3.01 -5.95
CA VAL A 74 9.95 2.11 -7.11
C VAL A 74 9.72 2.87 -8.40
N PRO A 75 10.35 2.45 -9.52
CA PRO A 75 10.03 3.03 -10.83
C PRO A 75 8.56 2.79 -11.16
N ARG A 76 7.90 3.83 -11.65
CA ARG A 76 6.49 3.74 -12.09
C ARG A 76 6.27 2.61 -13.11
N THR A 77 7.29 2.33 -13.93
CA THR A 77 7.25 1.29 -14.95
C THR A 77 7.21 -0.14 -14.38
N GLU A 78 7.54 -0.32 -13.10
CA GLU A 78 7.45 -1.61 -12.42
C GLU A 78 6.02 -1.94 -11.99
N LEU A 79 5.09 -0.98 -12.06
CA LEU A 79 3.71 -1.18 -11.66
C LEU A 79 2.91 -1.72 -12.83
N GLY A 80 2.20 -2.81 -12.60
CA GLY A 80 1.38 -3.49 -13.59
C GLY A 80 -0.06 -2.99 -13.59
N ARG A 81 -1.01 -3.93 -13.51
CA ARG A 81 -2.43 -3.62 -13.62
C ARG A 81 -2.94 -2.91 -12.36
N GLN A 82 -3.76 -1.88 -12.55
CA GLN A 82 -4.50 -1.27 -11.46
C GLN A 82 -5.58 -2.23 -10.96
N ARG A 83 -5.63 -2.43 -9.64
CA ARG A 83 -6.60 -3.32 -8.99
C ARG A 83 -7.78 -2.56 -8.40
N GLY A 84 -7.58 -1.33 -7.97
CA GLY A 84 -8.61 -0.55 -7.31
C GLY A 84 -8.06 0.68 -6.63
N THR A 85 -8.82 1.19 -5.68
CA THR A 85 -8.47 2.39 -4.90
C THR A 85 -8.81 2.15 -3.44
N VAL A 86 -7.94 2.56 -2.54
CA VAL A 86 -8.15 2.43 -1.10
C VAL A 86 -9.26 3.36 -0.66
N THR A 87 -10.21 2.86 0.15
CA THR A 87 -11.30 3.68 0.70
C THR A 87 -10.76 4.77 1.64
N ILE A 88 -11.54 5.85 1.82
CA ILE A 88 -11.12 6.98 2.66
C ILE A 88 -10.86 6.55 4.10
N GLU A 89 -11.72 5.71 4.67
CA GLU A 89 -11.52 5.21 6.04
C GLU A 89 -10.24 4.40 6.15
N ARG A 90 -9.96 3.56 5.16
CA ARG A 90 -8.76 2.74 5.12
C ARG A 90 -7.50 3.60 4.97
N ARG A 91 -7.56 4.68 4.18
CA ARG A 91 -6.45 5.62 4.04
C ARG A 91 -6.06 6.21 5.39
N ARG A 92 -7.04 6.62 6.18
CA ARG A 92 -6.82 7.18 7.51
C ARG A 92 -6.18 6.15 8.44
N GLN A 93 -6.64 4.91 8.38
CA GLN A 93 -6.07 3.81 9.16
C GLN A 93 -4.61 3.56 8.75
N ILE A 94 -4.32 3.53 7.46
CA ILE A 94 -2.95 3.34 6.93
C ILE A 94 -2.06 4.49 7.39
N VAL A 95 -2.49 5.74 7.24
CA VAL A 95 -1.69 6.92 7.64
C VAL A 95 -1.35 6.85 9.13
N ARG A 96 -2.33 6.57 10.00
CA ARG A 96 -2.08 6.43 11.44
C ARG A 96 -1.07 5.32 11.73
N THR A 97 -1.21 4.19 11.06
CA THR A 97 -0.32 3.05 11.26
C THR A 97 1.09 3.35 10.78
N VAL A 98 1.25 4.03 9.63
CA VAL A 98 2.56 4.48 9.15
C VAL A 98 3.21 5.40 10.18
N ILE A 99 2.47 6.39 10.68
CA ILE A 99 2.99 7.35 11.66
C ILE A 99 3.44 6.65 12.94
N THR A 100 2.61 5.78 13.49
CA THR A 100 2.92 5.11 14.76
C THR A 100 4.04 4.09 14.63
N THR A 101 4.05 3.31 13.54
CA THR A 101 5.08 2.28 13.36
C THR A 101 6.46 2.87 13.11
N HIS A 102 6.54 4.12 12.62
CA HIS A 102 7.81 4.83 12.43
C HIS A 102 8.16 5.72 13.63
N GLY A 103 7.32 5.77 14.66
CA GLY A 103 7.56 6.58 15.84
C GLY A 103 7.35 8.08 15.63
N TRP A 104 6.75 8.50 14.55
CA TRP A 104 6.58 9.92 14.20
C TRP A 104 5.54 10.62 15.08
N ASN A 105 4.75 9.88 15.83
CA ASN A 105 3.78 10.42 16.77
C ASN A 105 4.39 10.87 18.11
N VAL A 106 5.67 10.58 18.35
CA VAL A 106 6.35 10.88 19.62
C VAL A 106 7.62 11.72 19.43
N LEU A 107 7.67 12.48 18.36
CA LEU A 107 8.80 13.39 18.09
C LEU A 107 8.86 14.55 19.08
#